data_f4da7a2f27cb3bb9429d475e19c37d8e
#
_entry.id   f4da7a2f27cb3bb9429d475e19c37d8e
#
_cell.length_a   1.000
_cell.length_b   1.000
_cell.length_c   1.000
_cell.angle_alpha   90.00
_cell.angle_beta   90.00
_cell.angle_gamma   90.00
#
_symmetry.space_group_name_H-M   'P 1'
#
loop_
_entity.id
_entity.type
_entity.pdbx_description
1 polymer ?
#
loop_
_entity_poly.entity_id
_entity_poly.type
_entity_poly.pdbx_seq_one_letter_code
_entity_poly.pdbx_strand_id
1 'polypeptide(L)'
;MLKECGGVIGGEASGHVICLDRTTTGDGLVTALQVLAIMQRTGRSLSELASGMVLFPQVLLNVKVLQRADPTQDPAIREAVDEVESELGTRGRVVLRASGTEPVI
;
A
#
# COMPACT_ATOMS: atom_id res chain seq x y z
N MET A 1 -4.03 9.51 -8.70
CA MET A 1 -2.85 8.61 -8.71
C MET A 1 -3.04 7.38 -9.59
N LEU A 2 -3.87 6.35 -9.26
CA LEU A 2 -3.99 5.16 -10.11
C LEU A 2 -4.49 5.48 -11.54
N LYS A 3 -5.51 6.32 -11.69
CA LYS A 3 -6.02 6.77 -13.00
C LYS A 3 -5.03 7.65 -13.77
N GLU A 4 -4.25 8.46 -13.08
CA GLU A 4 -3.27 9.38 -13.68
C GLU A 4 -2.07 8.63 -14.28
N CYS A 5 -1.69 7.49 -13.68
CA CYS A 5 -0.63 6.63 -14.22
C CYS A 5 -1.13 5.57 -15.21
N GLY A 6 -2.43 5.59 -15.57
CA GLY A 6 -3.03 4.59 -16.46
C GLY A 6 -3.13 3.20 -15.86
N GLY A 7 -3.01 3.08 -14.54
CA GLY A 7 -3.10 1.80 -13.84
C GLY A 7 -4.54 1.27 -13.80
N VAL A 8 -4.69 -0.02 -13.97
CA VAL A 8 -5.99 -0.73 -13.93
C VAL A 8 -6.20 -1.41 -12.60
N ILE A 9 -5.13 -1.84 -11.94
CA ILE A 9 -5.15 -2.53 -10.64
C ILE A 9 -4.33 -1.74 -9.64
N GLY A 10 -4.87 -1.57 -8.45
CA GLY A 10 -4.18 -1.00 -7.30
C GLY A 10 -4.45 -1.81 -6.06
N GLY A 11 -3.49 -1.80 -5.12
CA GLY A 11 -3.63 -2.50 -3.86
C GLY A 11 -2.93 -1.77 -2.73
N GLU A 12 -3.39 -2.04 -1.52
CA GLU A 12 -2.81 -1.53 -0.27
C GLU A 12 -2.42 -2.71 0.63
N ALA A 13 -1.47 -2.48 1.53
CA ALA A 13 -1.08 -3.47 2.54
C ALA A 13 -2.24 -3.88 3.47
N SER A 14 -3.26 -3.02 3.60
CA SER A 14 -4.52 -3.29 4.32
C SER A 14 -5.39 -4.36 3.67
N GLY A 15 -5.05 -4.81 2.46
CA GLY A 15 -5.83 -5.80 1.70
C GLY A 15 -6.91 -5.20 0.79
N HIS A 16 -7.02 -3.87 0.71
CA HIS A 16 -7.90 -3.24 -0.28
C HIS A 16 -7.30 -3.40 -1.68
N VAL A 17 -8.10 -3.95 -2.59
CA VAL A 17 -7.74 -4.07 -4.00
C VAL A 17 -8.77 -3.34 -4.85
N ILE A 18 -8.30 -2.56 -5.79
CA ILE A 18 -9.13 -1.83 -6.76
C ILE A 18 -8.86 -2.40 -8.14
N CYS A 19 -9.91 -2.80 -8.83
CA CYS A 19 -9.88 -3.21 -10.24
C CYS A 19 -10.69 -2.18 -11.03
N LEU A 20 -10.04 -1.15 -11.60
CA LEU A 20 -10.70 -0.01 -12.24
C LEU A 20 -11.50 -0.37 -13.49
N ASP A 21 -11.23 -1.52 -14.10
CA ASP A 21 -12.02 -2.08 -15.22
C ASP A 21 -13.32 -2.74 -14.74
N ARG A 22 -13.53 -2.89 -13.42
CA ARG A 22 -14.70 -3.54 -12.80
C ARG A 22 -15.47 -2.62 -11.88
N THR A 23 -14.75 -1.82 -11.09
CA THR A 23 -15.32 -0.94 -10.07
C THR A 23 -14.45 0.28 -9.85
N THR A 24 -15.04 1.36 -9.37
CA THR A 24 -14.33 2.62 -9.09
C THR A 24 -13.75 2.69 -7.68
N THR A 25 -14.04 1.70 -6.85
CA THR A 25 -13.62 1.64 -5.44
C THR A 25 -13.15 0.23 -5.09
N GLY A 26 -12.46 0.08 -3.96
CA GLY A 26 -12.11 -1.22 -3.42
C GLY A 26 -13.36 -2.00 -3.01
N ASP A 27 -13.54 -3.19 -3.58
CA ASP A 27 -14.66 -4.09 -3.31
C ASP A 27 -14.14 -5.51 -3.13
N GLY A 28 -14.35 -6.06 -1.92
CA GLY A 28 -13.86 -7.39 -1.56
C GLY A 28 -14.54 -8.51 -2.34
N LEU A 29 -15.82 -8.37 -2.68
CA LEU A 29 -16.55 -9.37 -3.47
C LEU A 29 -16.06 -9.37 -4.91
N VAL A 30 -15.92 -8.19 -5.51
CA VAL A 30 -15.37 -8.07 -6.88
C VAL A 30 -13.96 -8.65 -6.92
N THR A 31 -13.12 -8.35 -5.94
CA THR A 31 -11.75 -8.88 -5.83
C THR A 31 -11.77 -10.41 -5.73
N ALA A 32 -12.59 -10.98 -4.84
CA ALA A 32 -12.70 -12.41 -4.67
C ALA A 32 -13.14 -13.11 -5.96
N LEU A 33 -14.15 -12.56 -6.66
CA LEU A 33 -14.63 -13.11 -7.93
C LEU A 33 -13.55 -13.06 -9.02
N GLN A 34 -12.72 -12.00 -9.08
CA GLN A 34 -11.60 -11.95 -10.02
C GLN A 34 -10.56 -13.05 -9.72
N VAL A 35 -10.22 -13.26 -8.43
CA VAL A 35 -9.30 -14.34 -8.02
C VAL A 35 -9.84 -15.70 -8.41
N LEU A 36 -11.10 -15.99 -8.08
CA LEU A 36 -11.75 -17.25 -8.44
C LEU A 36 -11.80 -17.49 -9.96
N ALA A 37 -12.09 -16.45 -10.73
CA ALA A 37 -12.07 -16.51 -12.19
C ALA A 37 -10.67 -16.84 -12.74
N ILE A 38 -9.62 -16.29 -12.13
CA ILE A 38 -8.23 -16.62 -12.52
C ILE A 38 -7.92 -18.07 -12.18
N MET A 39 -8.26 -18.53 -10.99
CA MET A 39 -8.06 -19.92 -10.57
C MET A 39 -8.77 -20.88 -11.54
N GLN A 40 -10.03 -20.59 -11.91
CA GLN A 40 -10.79 -21.39 -12.85
C GLN A 40 -10.16 -21.42 -14.24
N ARG A 41 -9.74 -20.26 -14.77
CA ARG A 41 -9.12 -20.16 -16.11
C ARG A 41 -7.77 -20.86 -16.20
N THR A 42 -6.99 -20.81 -15.11
CA THR A 42 -5.63 -21.36 -15.09
C THR A 42 -5.55 -22.78 -14.61
N GLY A 43 -6.61 -23.29 -13.97
CA GLY A 43 -6.60 -24.58 -13.29
C GLY A 43 -5.66 -24.65 -12.08
N ARG A 44 -5.14 -23.50 -11.60
CA ARG A 44 -4.16 -23.41 -10.52
C ARG A 44 -4.85 -23.04 -9.20
N SER A 45 -4.32 -23.59 -8.11
CA SER A 45 -4.71 -23.19 -6.77
C SER A 45 -4.27 -21.77 -6.43
N LEU A 46 -4.90 -21.14 -5.45
CA LEU A 46 -4.50 -19.83 -4.94
C LEU A 46 -3.04 -19.84 -4.44
N SER A 47 -2.64 -20.90 -3.75
CA SER A 47 -1.27 -21.07 -3.26
C SER A 47 -0.25 -21.08 -4.40
N GLU A 48 -0.53 -21.78 -5.49
CA GLU A 48 0.35 -21.78 -6.67
C GLU A 48 0.40 -20.42 -7.37
N LEU A 49 -0.73 -19.70 -7.45
CA LEU A 49 -0.76 -18.35 -8.01
C LEU A 49 0.01 -17.34 -7.16
N ALA A 50 -0.04 -17.50 -5.83
CA ALA A 50 0.66 -16.63 -4.89
C ALA A 50 2.16 -16.98 -4.71
N SER A 51 2.62 -18.14 -5.16
CA SER A 51 3.98 -18.64 -4.92
C SER A 51 5.11 -17.76 -5.49
N GLY A 52 4.79 -16.91 -6.47
CA GLY A 52 5.74 -15.92 -7.03
C GLY A 52 5.83 -14.61 -6.26
N MET A 53 4.99 -14.41 -5.22
CA MET A 53 5.02 -13.20 -4.41
C MET A 53 6.09 -13.30 -3.31
N VAL A 54 7.01 -12.35 -3.32
CA VAL A 54 7.98 -12.16 -2.24
C VAL A 54 7.52 -10.96 -1.41
N LEU A 55 7.20 -11.21 -0.15
CA LEU A 55 6.86 -10.15 0.80
C LEU A 55 8.14 -9.50 1.31
N PHE A 56 8.27 -8.20 1.12
CA PHE A 56 9.34 -7.42 1.74
C PHE A 56 9.00 -7.13 3.20
N PRO A 57 10.01 -7.11 4.09
CA PRO A 57 9.82 -6.71 5.48
C PRO A 57 9.22 -5.30 5.54
N GLN A 58 8.19 -5.13 6.36
CA GLN A 58 7.58 -3.82 6.62
C GLN A 58 7.47 -3.61 8.12
N VAL A 59 7.90 -2.45 8.57
CA VAL A 59 7.71 -1.98 9.96
C VAL A 59 6.69 -0.85 9.92
N LEU A 60 5.64 -0.96 10.71
CA LEU A 60 4.65 0.09 10.91
C LEU A 60 4.78 0.62 12.33
N LEU A 61 5.05 1.91 12.45
CA LEU A 61 5.12 2.62 13.72
C LEU A 61 4.05 3.70 13.75
N ASN A 62 3.25 3.71 14.81
CA ASN A 62 2.26 4.75 15.05
C ASN A 62 2.76 5.66 16.18
N VAL A 63 3.06 6.90 15.87
CA VAL A 63 3.50 7.90 16.82
C VAL A 63 2.32 8.80 17.19
N LYS A 64 1.91 8.81 18.47
CA LYS A 64 0.87 9.71 18.97
C LYS A 64 1.38 11.14 19.00
N VAL A 65 0.59 12.06 18.48
CA VAL A 65 0.87 13.50 18.48
C VAL A 65 -0.21 14.27 19.22
N LEU A 66 0.15 15.41 19.82
CA LEU A 66 -0.81 16.24 20.58
C LEU A 66 -1.83 16.92 19.65
N GLN A 67 -1.41 17.27 18.46
CA GLN A 67 -2.25 17.92 17.45
C GLN A 67 -1.98 17.29 16.09
N ARG A 68 -3.04 17.20 15.29
CA ARG A 68 -2.89 16.77 13.90
C ARG A 68 -2.10 17.83 13.14
N ALA A 69 -1.00 17.41 12.56
CA ALA A 69 -0.17 18.19 11.66
C ALA A 69 0.29 17.30 10.51
N ASP A 70 0.57 17.92 9.40
CA ASP A 70 1.25 17.22 8.32
C ASP A 70 2.74 17.09 8.66
N PRO A 71 3.24 15.89 8.95
CA PRO A 71 4.62 15.70 9.37
C PRO A 71 5.63 16.10 8.28
N THR A 72 5.18 16.13 7.03
CA THR A 72 6.05 16.52 5.91
C THR A 72 6.35 18.02 5.87
N GLN A 73 5.67 18.82 6.69
CA GLN A 73 5.93 20.27 6.78
C GLN A 73 7.05 20.60 7.78
N ASP A 74 7.42 19.67 8.66
CA ASP A 74 8.51 19.86 9.61
C ASP A 74 9.86 19.57 8.95
N PRO A 75 10.80 20.57 8.91
CA PRO A 75 12.09 20.37 8.29
C PRO A 75 12.94 19.28 8.94
N ALA A 76 12.88 19.14 10.27
CA ALA A 76 13.65 18.13 11.00
C ALA A 76 13.14 16.71 10.69
N ILE A 77 11.83 16.55 10.54
CA ILE A 77 11.25 15.27 10.14
C ILE A 77 11.65 14.93 8.71
N ARG A 78 11.64 15.90 7.81
CA ARG A 78 12.09 15.67 6.41
C ARG A 78 13.55 15.25 6.35
N GLU A 79 14.43 15.96 7.06
CA GLU A 79 15.85 15.62 7.12
C GLU A 79 16.07 14.19 7.63
N ALA A 80 15.38 13.79 8.69
CA ALA A 80 15.46 12.42 9.21
C ALA A 80 14.94 11.37 8.21
N VAL A 81 13.88 11.67 7.46
CA VAL A 81 13.38 10.78 6.40
C VAL A 81 14.39 10.64 5.27
N ASP A 82 14.96 11.77 4.82
CA ASP A 82 15.96 11.80 3.74
C ASP A 82 17.22 11.00 4.13
N GLU A 83 17.66 11.10 5.38
CA GLU A 83 18.77 10.33 5.93
C GLU A 83 18.50 8.82 5.85
N VAL A 84 17.33 8.39 6.36
CA VAL A 84 16.92 6.98 6.34
C VAL A 84 16.74 6.47 4.91
N GLU A 85 16.13 7.25 4.02
CA GLU A 85 15.97 6.86 2.61
C GLU A 85 17.32 6.76 1.89
N SER A 86 18.28 7.61 2.25
CA SER A 86 19.65 7.55 1.73
C SER A 86 20.35 6.25 2.18
N GLU A 87 20.17 5.83 3.44
CA GLU A 87 20.71 4.56 3.94
C GLU A 87 20.04 3.34 3.29
N LEU A 88 18.73 3.39 3.07
CA LEU A 88 17.98 2.32 2.42
C LEU A 88 18.34 2.19 0.94
N GLY A 89 18.57 3.32 0.25
CA GLY A 89 18.84 3.35 -1.18
C GLY A 89 17.72 2.66 -1.97
N THR A 90 18.06 1.69 -2.79
CA THR A 90 17.10 0.91 -3.59
C THR A 90 16.45 -0.25 -2.83
N ARG A 91 16.84 -0.50 -1.58
CA ARG A 91 16.37 -1.64 -0.78
C ARG A 91 15.06 -1.39 -0.05
N GLY A 92 14.63 -0.12 0.07
CA GLY A 92 13.42 0.21 0.79
C GLY A 92 12.98 1.66 0.56
N ARG A 93 11.92 2.03 1.24
CA ARG A 93 11.38 3.40 1.25
C ARG A 93 10.74 3.72 2.59
N VAL A 94 10.64 4.99 2.91
CA VAL A 94 9.87 5.49 4.05
C VAL A 94 8.51 5.99 3.55
N VAL A 95 7.44 5.64 4.27
CA VAL A 95 6.10 6.21 4.03
C VAL A 95 5.67 6.93 5.29
N LEU A 96 5.74 8.23 5.28
CA LEU A 96 5.35 9.09 6.38
C LEU A 96 4.00 9.73 6.06
N ARG A 97 3.00 9.53 6.94
CA ARG A 97 1.68 10.15 6.75
C ARG A 97 0.95 10.35 8.08
N ALA A 98 0.19 11.41 8.18
CA ALA A 98 -0.76 11.58 9.25
C ALA A 98 -1.98 10.67 9.06
N SER A 99 -2.52 10.13 10.16
CA SER A 99 -3.80 9.41 10.14
C SER A 99 -4.95 10.36 9.80
N GLY A 100 -5.90 9.88 8.98
CA GLY A 100 -7.11 10.64 8.66
C GLY A 100 -8.12 10.73 9.81
N THR A 101 -8.04 9.82 10.78
CA THR A 101 -9.07 9.68 11.84
C THR A 101 -8.53 9.92 13.25
N GLU A 102 -7.27 9.62 13.50
CA GLU A 102 -6.66 9.67 14.83
C GLU A 102 -5.46 10.63 14.86
N PRO A 103 -5.09 11.17 16.06
CA PRO A 103 -3.90 12.00 16.21
C PRO A 103 -2.63 11.13 16.29
N VAL A 104 -2.33 10.45 15.20
CA VAL A 104 -1.13 9.64 15.02
C VAL A 104 -0.50 9.88 13.63
N ILE A 105 0.79 9.72 13.59
CA ILE A 105 1.63 9.74 12.38
C ILE A 105 2.19 8.36 12.20
#